data_11aee83d3ced14243b7bb4a449881ec6
#
_entry.id   11aee83d3ced14243b7bb4a449881ec6
#
_cell.length_a   1.000
_cell.length_b   1.000
_cell.length_c   1.000
_cell.angle_alpha   90.00
_cell.angle_beta   90.00
_cell.angle_gamma   90.00
#
_symmetry.space_group_name_H-M   'P 1'
#
loop_
_entity.id
_entity.type
_entity.pdbx_description
1 polymer ?
#
loop_
_entity_poly.entity_id
_entity_poly.type
_entity_poly.pdbx_seq_one_letter_code
_entity_poly.pdbx_strand_id
1 'polypeptide(L)'
;MRDGFFAGWRGAEYEARPDGDNVRLFAAEPADGFEEIAPGRHRRVVRADELDHLAYVITVCTWRGEPFQVLGEYGGWARVEYAGGRAPVAERLGLDLFDHGVYQVWAPRHELEDVREERF
;
A
#
# COMPACT_ATOMS: atom_id res chain seq x y z
N MET A 1 -6.58 1.58 -5.64
CA MET A 1 -5.35 1.95 -4.91
C MET A 1 -4.86 0.74 -4.15
N ARG A 2 -3.64 0.31 -4.40
CA ARG A 2 -3.07 -0.89 -3.80
C ARG A 2 -1.90 -0.51 -2.90
N ASP A 3 -1.85 -1.10 -1.71
CA ASP A 3 -0.74 -0.94 -0.77
C ASP A 3 -0.42 -2.30 -0.15
N GLY A 4 0.86 -2.53 0.12
CA GLY A 4 1.36 -3.72 0.75
C GLY A 4 2.12 -4.63 -0.20
N PHE A 5 2.28 -5.89 0.19
CA PHE A 5 3.00 -6.87 -0.62
C PHE A 5 2.10 -7.49 -1.68
N PHE A 6 2.66 -7.66 -2.87
CA PHE A 6 2.04 -8.38 -3.98
C PHE A 6 3.06 -9.35 -4.57
N ALA A 7 2.63 -10.54 -4.87
CA ALA A 7 3.49 -11.60 -5.38
C ALA A 7 2.98 -12.14 -6.70
N GLY A 8 3.89 -12.34 -7.66
CA GLY A 8 3.62 -13.11 -8.86
C GLY A 8 3.80 -14.60 -8.58
N TRP A 9 2.83 -15.40 -8.97
CA TRP A 9 2.87 -16.84 -8.81
C TRP A 9 2.09 -17.52 -9.93
N ARG A 10 2.75 -18.40 -10.67
CA ARG A 10 2.17 -19.10 -11.81
C ARG A 10 1.46 -18.18 -12.81
N GLY A 11 2.09 -17.04 -13.11
CA GLY A 11 1.62 -16.09 -14.11
C GLY A 11 0.51 -15.14 -13.66
N ALA A 12 0.10 -15.17 -12.39
CA ALA A 12 -0.89 -14.26 -11.83
C ALA A 12 -0.30 -13.49 -10.65
N GLU A 13 -0.85 -12.33 -10.35
CA GLU A 13 -0.43 -11.51 -9.20
C GLU A 13 -1.48 -11.58 -8.09
N TYR A 14 -1.01 -11.75 -6.86
CA TYR A 14 -1.85 -11.90 -5.67
C TYR A 14 -1.37 -10.95 -4.57
N GLU A 15 -2.31 -10.49 -3.75
CA GLU A 15 -1.96 -9.90 -2.47
C GLU A 15 -1.17 -10.93 -1.67
N ALA A 16 -0.11 -10.51 -0.99
CA ALA A 16 0.80 -11.43 -0.33
C ALA A 16 1.12 -10.99 1.09
N ARG A 17 1.37 -11.96 1.95
CA ARG A 17 1.92 -11.74 3.29
C ARG A 17 3.08 -12.69 3.52
N PRO A 18 4.31 -12.20 3.47
CA PRO A 18 5.49 -13.00 3.79
C PRO A 18 5.47 -13.49 5.23
N ASP A 19 5.89 -14.74 5.43
CA ASP A 19 5.97 -15.38 6.74
C ASP A 19 7.15 -16.38 6.73
N GLY A 20 8.33 -15.87 7.03
CA GLY A 20 9.56 -16.67 6.97
C GLY A 20 9.84 -17.17 5.56
N ASP A 21 9.99 -18.48 5.40
CA ASP A 21 10.26 -19.11 4.11
C ASP A 21 8.99 -19.29 3.26
N ASN A 22 7.83 -18.96 3.82
CA ASN A 22 6.54 -19.10 3.17
C ASN A 22 5.91 -17.75 2.88
N VAL A 23 4.95 -17.75 1.97
CA VAL A 23 4.16 -16.56 1.64
C VAL A 23 2.70 -16.99 1.56
N ARG A 24 1.84 -16.22 2.23
CA ARG A 24 0.39 -16.40 2.12
C ARG A 24 -0.08 -15.55 0.95
N LEU A 25 -0.72 -16.20 -0.01
CA LEU A 25 -1.33 -15.55 -1.17
C LEU A 25 -2.84 -15.44 -0.94
N PHE A 26 -3.42 -14.30 -1.31
CA PHE A 26 -4.85 -14.05 -1.14
C PHE A 26 -5.50 -13.69 -2.47
N ALA A 27 -6.71 -14.22 -2.67
CA ALA A 27 -7.53 -13.94 -3.84
C ALA A 27 -8.97 -13.67 -3.42
N ALA A 28 -9.64 -12.77 -4.13
CA ALA A 28 -11.05 -12.46 -3.90
C ALA A 28 -11.98 -13.53 -4.51
N GLU A 29 -11.52 -14.20 -5.56
CA GLU A 29 -12.26 -15.24 -6.25
C GLU A 29 -11.65 -16.61 -5.98
N PRO A 30 -12.44 -17.68 -6.11
CA PRO A 30 -11.91 -19.05 -6.01
C PRO A 30 -10.78 -19.26 -7.00
N ALA A 31 -9.71 -19.90 -6.56
CA ALA A 31 -8.56 -20.25 -7.38
C ALA A 31 -8.08 -21.64 -7.00
N ASP A 32 -7.44 -22.33 -7.96
CA ASP A 32 -7.00 -23.71 -7.75
C ASP A 32 -6.01 -23.80 -6.59
N GLY A 33 -6.32 -24.67 -5.64
CA GLY A 33 -5.50 -24.88 -4.44
C GLY A 33 -5.65 -23.79 -3.37
N PHE A 34 -6.55 -22.83 -3.57
CA PHE A 34 -6.86 -21.82 -2.54
C PHE A 34 -8.03 -22.29 -1.70
N GLU A 35 -7.92 -22.08 -0.40
CA GLU A 35 -8.96 -22.39 0.58
C GLU A 35 -9.75 -21.14 0.90
N GLU A 36 -11.09 -21.22 0.87
CA GLU A 36 -11.93 -20.11 1.32
C GLU A 36 -11.81 -19.95 2.83
N ILE A 37 -11.33 -18.79 3.27
CA ILE A 37 -11.17 -18.47 4.69
C ILE A 37 -12.24 -17.49 5.20
N ALA A 38 -12.89 -16.79 4.29
CA ALA A 38 -14.04 -15.91 4.55
C ALA A 38 -14.74 -15.64 3.22
N PRO A 39 -16.00 -15.16 3.20
CA PRO A 39 -16.66 -14.79 1.96
C PRO A 39 -15.83 -13.78 1.17
N GLY A 40 -15.55 -14.12 -0.09
CA GLY A 40 -14.74 -13.26 -0.96
C GLY A 40 -13.26 -13.23 -0.61
N ARG A 41 -12.77 -14.18 0.20
CA ARG A 41 -11.36 -14.24 0.55
C ARG A 41 -10.87 -15.69 0.56
N HIS A 42 -9.90 -15.94 -0.29
CA HIS A 42 -9.30 -17.26 -0.47
C HIS A 42 -7.80 -17.16 -0.22
N ARG A 43 -7.21 -18.18 0.35
CA ARG A 43 -5.80 -18.18 0.73
C ARG A 43 -5.10 -19.45 0.26
N ARG A 44 -3.87 -19.30 -0.19
CA ARG A 44 -2.95 -20.41 -0.40
C ARG A 44 -1.59 -20.05 0.21
N VAL A 45 -0.96 -21.00 0.88
CA VAL A 45 0.41 -20.84 1.39
C VAL A 45 1.36 -21.50 0.41
N VAL A 46 2.34 -20.76 -0.06
CA VAL A 46 3.38 -21.26 -0.97
C VAL A 46 4.74 -20.95 -0.39
N ARG A 47 5.79 -21.61 -0.90
CA ARG A 47 7.14 -21.27 -0.52
C ARG A 47 7.58 -20.00 -1.24
N ALA A 48 8.40 -19.17 -0.58
CA ALA A 48 8.89 -17.94 -1.17
C ALA A 48 9.70 -18.20 -2.46
N ASP A 49 10.41 -19.33 -2.52
CA ASP A 49 11.21 -19.69 -3.71
C ASP A 49 10.35 -20.12 -4.92
N GLU A 50 9.05 -20.31 -4.74
CA GLU A 50 8.13 -20.61 -5.85
C GLU A 50 7.56 -19.36 -6.52
N LEU A 51 7.77 -18.18 -5.94
CA LEU A 51 7.26 -16.93 -6.49
C LEU A 51 8.02 -16.50 -7.75
N ASP A 52 7.29 -15.93 -8.70
CA ASP A 52 7.89 -15.29 -9.86
C ASP A 52 8.54 -13.97 -9.47
N HIS A 53 7.90 -13.22 -8.57
CA HIS A 53 8.41 -12.00 -7.99
C HIS A 53 7.65 -11.67 -6.70
N LEU A 54 8.24 -10.79 -5.89
CA LEU A 54 7.61 -10.21 -4.71
C LEU A 54 7.90 -8.71 -4.72
N ALA A 55 6.86 -7.90 -4.60
CA ALA A 55 6.99 -6.45 -4.60
C ALA A 55 6.22 -5.85 -3.43
N TYR A 56 6.76 -4.77 -2.87
CA TYR A 56 6.04 -3.91 -1.94
C TYR A 56 5.51 -2.71 -2.72
N VAL A 57 4.20 -2.48 -2.65
CA VAL A 57 3.52 -1.44 -3.41
C VAL A 57 3.00 -0.39 -2.46
N ILE A 58 3.27 0.88 -2.77
CA ILE A 58 2.68 2.02 -2.07
C ILE A 58 2.04 2.95 -3.10
N THR A 59 1.07 3.73 -2.64
CA THR A 59 0.47 4.79 -3.43
C THR A 59 1.08 6.11 -3.00
N VAL A 60 1.57 6.88 -3.96
CA VAL A 60 2.20 8.18 -3.73
C VAL A 60 1.49 9.26 -4.54
N CYS A 61 1.70 10.49 -4.14
CA CYS A 61 1.10 11.64 -4.82
C CYS A 61 1.91 12.90 -4.55
N THR A 62 1.51 13.99 -5.19
CA THR A 62 1.94 15.34 -4.88
C THR A 62 0.75 16.09 -4.28
N TRP A 63 0.98 16.79 -3.18
CA TRP A 63 -0.02 17.66 -2.56
C TRP A 63 0.68 18.94 -2.09
N ARG A 64 0.11 20.08 -2.49
CA ARG A 64 0.70 21.40 -2.22
C ARG A 64 2.18 21.49 -2.63
N GLY A 65 2.52 20.86 -3.76
CA GLY A 65 3.86 20.88 -4.33
C GLY A 65 4.87 19.95 -3.65
N GLU A 66 4.45 19.12 -2.71
CA GLU A 66 5.34 18.26 -1.94
C GLU A 66 4.96 16.78 -2.07
N PRO A 67 5.92 15.85 -1.88
CA PRO A 67 5.64 14.42 -2.01
C PRO A 67 4.95 13.86 -0.78
N PHE A 68 3.96 13.00 -1.00
CA PHE A 68 3.22 12.31 0.05
C PHE A 68 2.96 10.86 -0.33
N GLN A 69 2.83 9.99 0.69
CA GLN A 69 2.27 8.67 0.53
C GLN A 69 0.79 8.72 0.90
N VAL A 70 -0.05 8.08 0.11
CA VAL A 70 -1.47 7.94 0.41
C VAL A 70 -1.66 6.70 1.26
N LEU A 71 -2.19 6.85 2.47
CA LEU A 71 -2.37 5.75 3.41
C LEU A 71 -3.77 5.14 3.34
N GLY A 72 -4.77 5.93 2.94
CA GLY A 72 -6.15 5.48 2.82
C GLY A 72 -7.07 6.60 2.41
N GLU A 73 -8.32 6.26 2.15
CA GLU A 73 -9.35 7.21 1.74
C GLU A 73 -10.63 6.98 2.54
N TYR A 74 -11.35 8.05 2.80
CA TYR A 74 -12.65 8.00 3.43
C TYR A 74 -13.48 9.21 3.00
N GLY A 75 -14.60 8.95 2.34
CA GLY A 75 -15.60 9.98 2.04
C GLY A 75 -15.09 11.21 1.31
N GLY A 76 -14.23 11.08 0.32
CA GLY A 76 -13.66 12.21 -0.43
C GLY A 76 -12.42 12.83 0.22
N TRP A 77 -11.94 12.25 1.32
CA TRP A 77 -10.71 12.63 1.99
C TRP A 77 -9.66 11.54 1.84
N ALA A 78 -8.41 11.95 1.77
CA ALA A 78 -7.28 11.03 1.76
C ALA A 78 -6.40 11.28 2.98
N ARG A 79 -6.04 10.22 3.70
CA ARG A 79 -5.01 10.31 4.73
C ARG A 79 -3.67 10.21 4.04
N VAL A 80 -2.84 11.24 4.18
CA VAL A 80 -1.54 11.31 3.50
C VAL A 80 -0.44 11.55 4.51
N GLU A 81 0.73 10.95 4.23
CA GLU A 81 1.92 11.09 5.05
C GLU A 81 3.02 11.77 4.24
N TYR A 82 3.62 12.80 4.83
CA TYR A 82 4.69 13.53 4.18
C TYR A 82 5.92 12.64 3.91
N ALA A 83 6.39 12.63 2.67
CA ALA A 83 7.51 11.80 2.23
C ALA A 83 8.77 12.60 1.88
N GLY A 84 8.76 13.92 2.07
CA GLY A 84 9.87 14.79 1.67
C GLY A 84 11.05 14.82 2.63
N GLY A 85 10.91 14.35 3.85
CA GLY A 85 12.00 14.25 4.82
C GLY A 85 12.47 15.59 5.40
N ARG A 86 11.72 16.69 5.23
CA ARG A 86 12.12 18.01 5.73
C ARG A 86 11.09 18.54 6.73
N ALA A 87 11.40 18.42 8.03
CA ALA A 87 10.51 18.87 9.09
C ALA A 87 10.04 20.34 8.95
N PRO A 88 10.89 21.32 8.58
CA PRO A 88 10.42 22.71 8.41
C PRO A 88 9.33 22.84 7.34
N VAL A 89 9.37 22.01 6.27
CA VAL A 89 8.33 22.01 5.25
C VAL A 89 7.03 21.44 5.81
N ALA A 90 7.10 20.36 6.55
CA ALA A 90 5.94 19.73 7.18
C ALA A 90 5.27 20.70 8.17
N GLU A 91 6.04 21.40 8.97
CA GLU A 91 5.55 22.40 9.92
C GLU A 91 4.87 23.58 9.20
N ARG A 92 5.48 24.06 8.11
CA ARG A 92 4.91 25.16 7.31
C ARG A 92 3.58 24.77 6.67
N LEU A 93 3.41 23.49 6.29
CA LEU A 93 2.16 22.99 5.74
C LEU A 93 1.09 22.73 6.80
N GLY A 94 1.41 22.86 8.08
CA GLY A 94 0.47 22.65 9.15
C GLY A 94 0.07 21.18 9.35
N LEU A 95 0.99 20.26 9.07
CA LEU A 95 0.72 18.83 9.21
C LEU A 95 0.72 18.41 10.67
N ASP A 96 -0.08 17.39 10.96
CA ASP A 96 -0.12 16.79 12.29
C ASP A 96 1.13 15.94 12.53
N LEU A 97 1.85 16.19 13.62
CA LEU A 97 2.93 15.32 14.05
C LEU A 97 2.33 14.06 14.67
N PHE A 98 2.35 12.96 13.94
CA PHE A 98 1.80 11.69 14.39
C PHE A 98 2.78 10.93 15.29
N ASP A 99 4.07 10.96 14.93
CA ASP A 99 5.14 10.35 15.69
C ASP A 99 6.45 11.09 15.30
N HIS A 100 7.55 10.77 15.95
CA HIS A 100 8.83 11.42 15.67
C HIS A 100 9.18 11.29 14.17
N GLY A 101 9.25 12.44 13.49
CA GLY A 101 9.55 12.49 12.07
C GLY A 101 8.42 12.04 11.15
N VAL A 102 7.24 11.70 11.69
CA VAL A 102 6.09 11.25 10.92
C VAL A 102 5.00 12.31 10.94
N TYR A 103 4.72 12.90 9.79
CA TYR A 103 3.73 13.97 9.64
C TYR A 103 2.60 13.52 8.72
N GLN A 104 1.35 13.61 9.19
CA GLN A 104 0.17 13.18 8.46
C GLN A 104 -0.91 14.26 8.47
N VAL A 105 -1.84 14.18 7.53
CA VAL A 105 -3.01 15.04 7.47
C VAL A 105 -4.11 14.38 6.65
N TRP A 106 -5.36 14.79 6.88
CA TRP A 106 -6.46 14.50 5.97
C TRP A 106 -6.50 15.59 4.91
N ALA A 107 -6.27 15.22 3.65
CA ALA A 107 -6.33 16.14 2.51
C ALA A 107 -7.57 15.84 1.67
N PRO A 108 -8.23 16.88 1.11
CA PRO A 108 -9.29 16.62 0.14
C PRO A 108 -8.77 15.79 -1.03
N ARG A 109 -9.45 14.70 -1.36
CA ARG A 109 -9.00 13.78 -2.41
C ARG A 109 -8.75 14.48 -3.74
N HIS A 110 -9.58 15.48 -4.09
CA HIS A 110 -9.48 16.19 -5.35
C HIS A 110 -8.25 17.11 -5.45
N GLU A 111 -7.59 17.41 -4.32
CA GLU A 111 -6.37 18.22 -4.32
C GLU A 111 -5.10 17.41 -4.59
N LEU A 112 -5.19 16.09 -4.55
CA LEU A 112 -4.03 15.24 -4.82
C LEU A 112 -3.72 15.24 -6.31
N GLU A 113 -2.45 15.39 -6.64
CA GLU A 113 -1.96 15.38 -8.00
C GLU A 113 -1.01 14.21 -8.21
N ASP A 114 -0.89 13.73 -9.44
CA ASP A 114 0.06 12.69 -9.84
C ASP A 114 -0.03 11.46 -8.92
N VAL A 115 -1.24 11.00 -8.65
CA VAL A 115 -1.48 9.81 -7.84
C VAL A 115 -1.05 8.57 -8.63
N ARG A 116 -0.13 7.81 -8.08
CA ARG A 116 0.42 6.64 -8.76
C ARG A 116 0.92 5.60 -7.76
N GLU A 117 1.11 4.38 -8.24
CA GLU A 117 1.74 3.32 -7.46
C GLU A 117 3.25 3.32 -7.70
N GLU A 118 4.01 3.06 -6.64
CA GLU A 118 5.43 2.76 -6.72
C GLU A 118 5.66 1.35 -6.17
N ARG A 119 6.58 0.61 -6.79
CA ARG A 119 6.89 -0.77 -6.46
C ARG A 119 8.36 -0.89 -6.07
N PHE A 120 8.59 -1.68 -5.05
CA PHE A 120 9.95 -1.92 -4.53
C PHE A 120 10.28 -3.40 -4.48
#